data_21dbaf5f4e7fda32c886bcfd72e737d4
#
_entry.id   21dbaf5f4e7fda32c886bcfd72e737d4
#
_cell.length_a   1.000
_cell.length_b   1.000
_cell.length_c   1.000
_cell.angle_alpha   90.00
_cell.angle_beta   90.00
_cell.angle_gamma   90.00
#
_symmetry.space_group_name_H-M   'P 1'
#
loop_
_entity.id
_entity.type
_entity.pdbx_description
1 polymer ?
#
loop_
_entity_poly.entity_id
_entity_poly.type
_entity_poly.pdbx_seq_one_letter_code
_entity_poly.pdbx_strand_id
1 'polypeptide(L)'
;MEPDNPYTFLEGYKVCDVHGNEVGEVSQTVYDAPTDVLKYVIVDGRIVPADEMKVNAKEEIVSVPYDAETIESAPELQEFSGEFDETLRKHYGYIDRR
;
A
#
# COMPACT_ATOMS: atom_id res chain seq x y z
N MET A 1 24.33 -10.92 4.08
CA MET A 1 23.42 -10.15 4.90
C MET A 1 22.38 -9.48 4.03
N GLU A 2 21.15 -9.56 4.41
CA GLU A 2 20.09 -8.95 3.62
C GLU A 2 20.00 -7.48 3.89
N PRO A 3 19.71 -6.69 2.89
CA PRO A 3 19.51 -5.26 3.11
C PRO A 3 18.25 -5.07 3.92
N ASP A 4 18.29 -4.11 4.80
CA ASP A 4 17.13 -3.79 5.61
C ASP A 4 16.10 -3.09 4.76
N ASN A 5 14.85 -3.42 4.98
CA ASN A 5 13.77 -2.71 4.32
C ASN A 5 13.65 -1.34 4.97
N PRO A 6 13.88 -0.26 4.25
CA PRO A 6 13.87 1.08 4.83
C PRO A 6 12.47 1.55 5.21
N TYR A 7 11.44 0.78 4.91
CA TYR A 7 10.06 1.19 5.18
C TYR A 7 9.39 0.41 6.29
N THR A 8 10.16 -0.39 7.03
CA THR A 8 9.57 -1.16 8.12
C THR A 8 9.01 -0.28 9.22
N PHE A 9 9.45 0.98 9.29
CA PHE A 9 8.92 1.88 10.29
C PHE A 9 7.43 2.16 10.10
N LEU A 10 6.92 1.88 8.90
CA LEU A 10 5.50 2.08 8.61
C LEU A 10 4.63 0.98 9.20
N GLU A 11 5.21 -0.15 9.59
CA GLU A 11 4.42 -1.24 10.15
C GLU A 11 3.74 -0.77 11.42
N GLY A 12 2.46 -1.02 11.52
CA GLY A 12 1.65 -0.57 12.64
C GLY A 12 1.00 0.80 12.47
N TYR A 13 1.39 1.52 11.42
CA TYR A 13 0.75 2.81 11.16
C TYR A 13 -0.69 2.57 10.70
N LYS A 14 -1.59 3.44 11.12
CA LYS A 14 -2.97 3.36 10.68
C LYS A 14 -3.10 3.83 9.25
N VAL A 15 -3.99 3.21 8.51
CA VAL A 15 -4.21 3.59 7.12
C VAL A 15 -5.60 4.19 7.00
N CYS A 16 -5.66 5.40 6.42
CA CYS A 16 -6.92 6.09 6.20
C CYS A 16 -7.20 6.20 4.72
N ASP A 17 -8.46 6.06 4.36
CA ASP A 17 -8.87 6.15 2.95
C ASP A 17 -8.98 7.61 2.52
N VAL A 18 -9.45 7.81 1.29
CA VAL A 18 -9.54 9.15 0.72
C VAL A 18 -10.52 10.03 1.49
N HIS A 19 -11.42 9.42 2.23
CA HIS A 19 -12.41 10.16 3.03
C HIS A 19 -11.98 10.36 4.48
N GLY A 20 -10.78 9.88 4.82
CA GLY A 20 -10.28 10.02 6.19
C GLY A 20 -10.72 8.92 7.13
N ASN A 21 -11.37 7.87 6.63
CA ASN A 21 -11.80 6.76 7.46
C ASN A 21 -10.68 5.76 7.63
N GLU A 22 -10.52 5.24 8.83
CA GLU A 22 -9.50 4.24 9.09
C GLU A 22 -9.92 2.91 8.49
N VAL A 23 -9.06 2.32 7.67
CA VAL A 23 -9.35 1.06 7.01
C VAL A 23 -8.50 -0.10 7.50
N GLY A 24 -7.51 0.16 8.33
CA GLY A 24 -6.67 -0.90 8.88
C GLY A 24 -5.32 -0.37 9.26
N GLU A 25 -4.36 -1.27 9.40
CA GLU A 25 -2.98 -0.93 9.75
C GLU A 25 -2.03 -1.57 8.77
N VAL A 26 -0.89 -0.94 8.57
CA VAL A 26 0.15 -1.50 7.71
C VAL A 26 0.74 -2.72 8.41
N SER A 27 0.65 -3.88 7.77
CA SER A 27 1.23 -5.09 8.33
C SER A 27 2.58 -5.41 7.69
N GLN A 28 2.79 -4.99 6.44
CA GLN A 28 4.04 -5.21 5.75
C GLN A 28 4.23 -4.13 4.70
N THR A 29 5.47 -3.97 4.25
CA THR A 29 5.76 -3.06 3.14
C THR A 29 6.52 -3.83 2.08
N VAL A 30 6.34 -3.44 0.82
CA VAL A 30 7.03 -4.05 -0.32
C VAL A 30 7.71 -2.92 -1.08
N TYR A 31 9.02 -3.02 -1.25
CA TYR A 31 9.76 -1.98 -1.92
C TYR A 31 10.63 -2.57 -3.01
N ASP A 32 11.06 -1.73 -3.94
CA ASP A 32 11.93 -2.13 -5.02
C ASP A 32 13.37 -1.92 -4.56
N ALA A 33 14.09 -3.00 -4.34
CA ALA A 33 15.43 -2.93 -3.76
C ALA A 33 16.41 -2.09 -4.58
N PRO A 34 16.47 -2.26 -5.91
CA PRO A 34 17.41 -1.45 -6.69
C PRO A 34 17.22 0.05 -6.59
N THR A 35 15.99 0.52 -6.44
CA THR A 35 15.70 1.95 -6.39
C THR A 35 15.34 2.44 -5.02
N ASP A 36 15.12 1.54 -4.07
CA ASP A 36 14.66 1.86 -2.71
C ASP A 36 13.34 2.61 -2.71
N VAL A 37 12.51 2.36 -3.70
CA VAL A 37 11.20 3.00 -3.80
C VAL A 37 10.14 2.08 -3.23
N LEU A 38 9.32 2.59 -2.34
CA LEU A 38 8.22 1.82 -1.77
C LEU A 38 7.16 1.61 -2.85
N LYS A 39 6.79 0.37 -3.08
CA LYS A 39 5.81 0.04 -4.11
C LYS A 39 4.42 -0.20 -3.54
N TYR A 40 4.33 -0.95 -2.47
CA TYR A 40 3.03 -1.32 -1.89
C TYR A 40 3.11 -1.36 -0.39
N VAL A 41 1.96 -1.14 0.25
CA VAL A 41 1.82 -1.48 1.67
C VAL A 41 0.73 -2.53 1.76
N ILE A 42 0.86 -3.42 2.73
CA ILE A 42 -0.12 -4.48 2.96
C ILE A 42 -0.96 -4.06 4.16
N VAL A 43 -2.26 -3.97 3.94
CA VAL A 43 -3.19 -3.52 4.97
C VAL A 43 -4.19 -4.63 5.20
N ASP A 44 -4.07 -5.32 6.34
CA ASP A 44 -4.97 -6.44 6.68
C ASP A 44 -5.03 -7.47 5.55
N GLY A 45 -3.87 -7.79 4.96
CA GLY A 45 -3.80 -8.78 3.89
C GLY A 45 -4.07 -8.23 2.50
N ARG A 46 -4.52 -6.99 2.40
CA ARG A 46 -4.79 -6.38 1.10
C ARG A 46 -3.59 -5.56 0.64
N ILE A 47 -3.32 -5.56 -0.63
CA ILE A 47 -2.19 -4.83 -1.19
C ILE A 47 -2.66 -3.47 -1.67
N VAL A 48 -2.00 -2.42 -1.22
CA VAL A 48 -2.36 -1.06 -1.60
C VAL A 48 -1.12 -0.38 -2.19
N PRO A 49 -1.23 0.18 -3.41
CA PRO A 49 -0.09 0.87 -4.00
C PRO A 49 0.34 2.07 -3.16
N ALA A 50 1.63 2.28 -3.10
CA ALA A 50 2.19 3.38 -2.32
C ALA A 50 2.28 4.67 -3.12
N ASP A 51 1.93 4.65 -4.40
CA ASP A 51 1.94 5.83 -5.23
C ASP A 51 1.01 6.88 -4.63
N GLU A 52 1.46 8.08 -4.49
CA GLU A 52 0.66 9.18 -3.95
C GLU A 52 0.19 8.98 -2.51
N MET A 53 0.76 8.01 -1.83
CA MET A 53 0.48 7.80 -0.43
C MET A 53 1.13 8.93 0.37
N LYS A 54 0.46 9.39 1.41
CA LYS A 54 1.00 10.42 2.28
C LYS A 54 1.22 9.83 3.66
N VAL A 55 2.37 10.11 4.24
CA VAL A 55 2.73 9.58 5.54
C VAL A 55 2.83 10.70 6.55
N ASN A 56 2.11 10.57 7.65
CA ASN A 56 2.25 11.48 8.77
C ASN A 56 2.94 10.72 9.89
N ALA A 57 4.27 10.85 9.95
CA ALA A 57 5.05 10.09 10.91
C ALA A 57 4.76 10.50 12.35
N LYS A 58 4.37 11.75 12.53
CA LYS A 58 4.10 12.25 13.88
C LYS A 58 2.89 11.57 14.47
N GLU A 59 1.86 11.34 13.67
CA GLU A 59 0.65 10.68 14.14
C GLU A 59 0.60 9.21 13.78
N GLU A 60 1.59 8.75 13.04
CA GLU A 60 1.68 7.36 12.60
C GLU A 60 0.46 6.96 11.77
N ILE A 61 0.14 7.81 10.80
CA ILE A 61 -0.99 7.61 9.91
C ILE A 61 -0.51 7.66 8.48
N VAL A 62 -1.03 6.75 7.67
CA VAL A 62 -0.80 6.71 6.23
C VAL A 62 -2.12 7.02 5.55
N SER A 63 -2.13 7.98 4.63
CA SER A 63 -3.33 8.32 3.88
C SER A 63 -3.16 7.91 2.44
N VAL A 64 -4.16 7.24 1.88
CA VAL A 64 -4.11 6.77 0.50
C VAL A 64 -5.26 7.38 -0.28
N PRO A 65 -5.11 7.56 -1.61
CA PRO A 65 -6.12 8.23 -2.43
C PRO A 65 -7.23 7.30 -2.90
N TYR A 66 -7.43 6.18 -2.22
CA TYR A 66 -8.47 5.21 -2.59
C TYR A 66 -9.48 5.12 -1.48
N ASP A 67 -10.73 4.74 -1.82
CA ASP A 67 -11.73 4.59 -0.77
C ASP A 67 -11.66 3.18 -0.18
N ALA A 68 -12.34 3.00 0.95
CA ALA A 68 -12.28 1.73 1.67
C ALA A 68 -12.80 0.57 0.83
N GLU A 69 -13.82 0.83 0.04
CA GLU A 69 -14.41 -0.21 -0.79
C GLU A 69 -13.40 -0.70 -1.82
N THR A 70 -12.66 0.20 -2.44
CA THR A 70 -11.63 -0.16 -3.41
C THR A 70 -10.54 -1.00 -2.75
N ILE A 71 -10.14 -0.59 -1.55
CA ILE A 71 -9.08 -1.31 -0.84
C ILE A 71 -9.57 -2.71 -0.43
N GLU A 72 -10.79 -2.80 0.07
CA GLU A 72 -11.32 -4.08 0.54
C GLU A 72 -11.57 -5.06 -0.59
N SER A 73 -11.82 -4.56 -1.79
CA SER A 73 -12.04 -5.42 -2.94
C SER A 73 -10.75 -5.76 -3.66
N ALA A 74 -9.61 -5.23 -3.20
CA ALA A 74 -8.33 -5.49 -3.85
C ALA A 74 -7.90 -6.94 -3.68
N PRO A 75 -7.06 -7.44 -4.57
CA PRO A 75 -6.53 -8.79 -4.42
C PRO A 75 -5.73 -8.90 -3.13
N GLU A 76 -5.81 -10.06 -2.50
CA GLU A 76 -5.03 -10.32 -1.30
C GLU A 76 -3.59 -10.61 -1.68
N LEU A 77 -2.71 -10.50 -0.69
CA LEU A 77 -1.31 -10.76 -0.92
C LEU A 77 -1.11 -12.18 -1.46
N GLN A 78 -0.43 -12.29 -2.56
CA GLN A 78 -0.11 -13.53 -3.20
C GLN A 78 1.33 -13.46 -3.66
N GLU A 79 1.74 -14.47 -4.40
CA GLU A 79 3.08 -14.46 -4.95
C GLU A 79 3.19 -13.33 -5.97
N PHE A 80 4.20 -12.50 -5.84
CA PHE A 80 4.38 -11.40 -6.77
C PHE A 80 4.90 -11.90 -8.11
N SER A 81 4.22 -11.54 -9.16
CA SER A 81 4.61 -11.89 -10.53
C SER A 81 4.19 -10.72 -11.40
N GLY A 82 4.65 -10.72 -12.63
CA GLY A 82 4.26 -9.67 -13.56
C GLY A 82 2.77 -9.64 -13.78
N GLU A 83 2.16 -10.81 -13.78
CA GLU A 83 0.73 -10.92 -13.98
C GLU A 83 -0.05 -10.33 -12.81
N PHE A 84 0.44 -10.59 -11.61
CA PHE A 84 -0.20 -10.06 -10.41
C PHE A 84 -0.05 -8.54 -10.35
N ASP A 85 1.13 -8.05 -10.70
CA ASP A 85 1.38 -6.61 -10.72
C ASP A 85 0.44 -5.92 -11.72
N GLU A 86 0.22 -6.55 -12.87
CA GLU A 86 -0.69 -6.01 -13.86
C GLU A 86 -2.12 -5.98 -13.35
N THR A 87 -2.52 -7.02 -12.62
CA THR A 87 -3.85 -7.07 -12.02
C THR A 87 -4.04 -5.93 -11.03
N LEU A 88 -3.02 -5.67 -10.23
CA LEU A 88 -3.08 -4.59 -9.26
C LEU A 88 -3.17 -3.23 -9.96
N ARG A 89 -2.42 -3.05 -11.02
CA ARG A 89 -2.46 -1.81 -11.76
C ARG A 89 -3.83 -1.55 -12.34
N LYS A 90 -4.45 -2.58 -12.85
CA LYS A 90 -5.78 -2.45 -13.41
C LYS A 90 -6.80 -2.10 -12.34
N HIS A 91 -6.66 -2.74 -11.18
CA HIS A 91 -7.61 -2.51 -10.10
C HIS A 91 -7.54 -1.06 -9.61
N TYR A 92 -6.32 -0.57 -9.32
CA TYR A 92 -6.17 0.77 -8.75
C TYR A 92 -6.07 1.84 -9.82
N GLY A 93 -5.47 1.51 -10.94
CA GLY A 93 -5.33 2.48 -12.04
C GLY A 93 -6.64 2.88 -12.63
N TYR A 94 -7.59 1.98 -12.62
CA TYR A 94 -8.91 2.25 -13.11
C TYR A 94 -9.59 3.34 -12.29
N ILE A 95 -9.31 3.37 -11.00
CA ILE A 95 -9.84 4.36 -10.11
C ILE A 95 -9.11 5.69 -10.30
N ASP A 96 -7.82 5.61 -10.53
CA ASP A 96 -7.00 6.77 -10.66
C ASP A 96 -7.16 7.54 -11.91
N ARG A 97 -7.70 6.94 -12.92
CA ARG A 97 -7.82 7.61 -14.13
C ARG A 97 -8.81 8.56 -14.00
N ARG A 98 -8.74 9.43 -14.11
CA ARG A 98 -9.66 10.27 -13.98
C ARG A 98 -9.66 11.15 -14.44
#